data_6cfc3dddd44e3ff61a4893a790e5dd86
#
_entry.id   6cfc3dddd44e3ff61a4893a790e5dd86
#
_cell.length_a   1.000
_cell.length_b   1.000
_cell.length_c   1.000
_cell.angle_alpha   90.00
_cell.angle_beta   90.00
_cell.angle_gamma   90.00
#
_symmetry.space_group_name_H-M   'P 1'
#
loop_
_entity.id
_entity.type
_entity.pdbx_description
1 polymer ?
#
loop_
_entity_poly.entity_id
_entity_poly.type
_entity_poly.pdbx_seq_one_letter_code
_entity_poly.pdbx_strand_id
1 'polypeptide(L)'
;MREQIKQLLKNSVYRAIGETASGIGAVNGDGRTLRVLMYHKVNDQPGNRMSMPVSLFDEQMAQLRELGYVVVDLDAVIAHYVERKPLPDGAVLITFDDGYRDNLENAAPVLYKHGYPAVQFVPLAYVGDKQPLPHDEHLARAGLLNPTVDWAELHELERLGVRIESHGISHRPLADLELDEAAREIAISKLRLEEKLGRPVRAFSYVKGSEAHYKQVHLWLVRQAGYDVAFTAVSGANSPSSDPLELRRYNVEPYSARTFELVLAGACDLIAVKDTVTGTRARRVFNAALGTSSK
;
A
#
# COMPACT_ATOMS: atom_id res chain seq x y z
N MET A 1 -21.12 0.28 14.31
CA MET A 1 -21.95 1.46 13.97
C MET A 1 -21.13 2.74 13.72
N ARG A 2 -20.30 3.25 14.67
CA ARG A 2 -19.51 4.49 14.45
C ARG A 2 -18.53 4.38 13.28
N GLU A 3 -17.79 3.29 13.12
CA GLU A 3 -16.83 3.12 12.04
C GLU A 3 -17.52 2.95 10.67
N GLN A 4 -18.66 2.28 10.62
CA GLN A 4 -19.48 2.19 9.39
C GLN A 4 -19.97 3.55 8.93
N ILE A 5 -20.43 4.39 9.88
CA ILE A 5 -20.86 5.77 9.56
C ILE A 5 -19.68 6.60 9.05
N LYS A 6 -18.49 6.49 9.67
CA LYS A 6 -17.29 7.17 9.19
C LYS A 6 -16.89 6.71 7.78
N GLN A 7 -17.01 5.42 7.49
CA GLN A 7 -16.70 4.87 6.17
C GLN A 7 -17.70 5.38 5.12
N LEU A 8 -18.97 5.41 5.44
CA LEU A 8 -20.00 5.97 4.55
C LEU A 8 -19.78 7.46 4.27
N LEU A 9 -19.47 8.25 5.32
CA LEU A 9 -19.15 9.67 5.17
C LEU A 9 -17.89 9.87 4.32
N LYS A 10 -16.86 9.06 4.54
CA LYS A 10 -15.62 9.13 3.77
C LYS A 10 -15.88 8.79 2.30
N ASN A 11 -16.61 7.72 2.01
CA ASN A 11 -16.99 7.36 0.64
C ASN A 11 -17.77 8.48 -0.03
N SER A 12 -18.71 9.12 0.69
CA SER A 12 -19.48 10.25 0.17
C SER A 12 -18.62 11.48 -0.13
N VAL A 13 -17.63 11.78 0.73
CA VAL A 13 -16.67 12.88 0.51
C VAL A 13 -15.76 12.58 -0.68
N TYR A 14 -15.21 11.37 -0.76
CA TYR A 14 -14.36 10.96 -1.88
C TYR A 14 -15.12 11.01 -3.20
N ARG A 15 -16.37 10.52 -3.19
CA ARG A 15 -17.24 10.59 -4.35
C ARG A 15 -17.53 12.05 -4.76
N ALA A 16 -17.90 12.92 -3.82
CA ALA A 16 -18.19 14.33 -4.12
C ALA A 16 -16.96 15.06 -4.69
N ILE A 17 -15.78 14.85 -4.10
CA ILE A 17 -14.51 15.42 -4.61
C ILE A 17 -14.20 14.86 -6.00
N GLY A 18 -14.31 13.56 -6.19
CA GLY A 18 -14.03 12.91 -7.46
C GLY A 18 -14.98 13.33 -8.58
N GLU A 19 -16.28 13.41 -8.31
CA GLU A 19 -17.28 13.88 -9.29
C GLU A 19 -17.06 15.35 -9.65
N THR A 20 -16.69 16.20 -8.68
CA THR A 20 -16.35 17.60 -8.94
C THR A 20 -15.08 17.71 -9.79
N ALA A 21 -14.02 16.97 -9.46
CA ALA A 21 -12.78 16.95 -10.23
C ALA A 21 -12.98 16.44 -11.66
N SER A 22 -13.78 15.38 -11.84
CA SER A 22 -14.17 14.87 -13.17
C SER A 22 -14.94 15.92 -13.98
N GLY A 23 -15.87 16.64 -13.35
CA GLY A 23 -16.70 17.67 -13.99
C GLY A 23 -15.90 18.90 -14.44
N ILE A 24 -14.74 19.16 -13.85
CA ILE A 24 -13.82 20.26 -14.24
C ILE A 24 -12.73 19.82 -15.22
N GLY A 25 -12.77 18.58 -15.72
CA GLY A 25 -11.74 18.07 -16.63
C GLY A 25 -10.35 17.86 -15.99
N ALA A 26 -10.28 17.89 -14.65
CA ALA A 26 -9.02 17.68 -13.91
C ALA A 26 -8.54 16.21 -13.91
N VAL A 27 -9.27 15.31 -14.58
CA VAL A 27 -9.08 13.85 -14.61
C VAL A 27 -8.45 13.42 -15.95
N ASN A 28 -7.47 14.11 -16.45
CA ASN A 28 -6.74 13.67 -17.63
C ASN A 28 -5.28 13.38 -17.26
N GLY A 29 -5.05 12.19 -16.74
CA GLY A 29 -3.73 11.58 -16.89
C GLY A 29 -3.50 11.32 -18.40
N ASP A 30 -2.32 11.64 -18.88
CA ASP A 30 -1.88 11.45 -20.27
C ASP A 30 -1.73 9.96 -20.70
N GLY A 31 -2.43 9.04 -20.04
CA GLY A 31 -2.36 7.59 -20.27
C GLY A 31 -1.04 6.93 -19.84
N ARG A 32 -0.02 7.73 -19.48
CA ARG A 32 1.33 7.24 -19.16
C ARG A 32 1.66 7.18 -17.69
N THR A 33 0.64 7.26 -16.81
CA THR A 33 0.83 7.27 -15.37
C THR A 33 0.65 5.87 -14.78
N LEU A 34 1.55 5.50 -13.87
CA LEU A 34 1.39 4.31 -13.03
C LEU A 34 0.51 4.64 -11.83
N ARG A 35 -0.52 3.84 -11.60
CA ARG A 35 -1.28 3.82 -10.34
C ARG A 35 -0.86 2.63 -9.48
N VAL A 36 -0.62 2.86 -8.21
CA VAL A 36 -0.26 1.78 -7.29
C VAL A 36 -1.35 1.71 -6.21
N LEU A 37 -2.00 0.56 -6.13
CA LEU A 37 -3.04 0.27 -5.14
C LEU A 37 -2.39 -0.38 -3.91
N MET A 38 -2.67 0.16 -2.74
CA MET A 38 -2.17 -0.34 -1.48
C MET A 38 -3.31 -0.91 -0.66
N TYR A 39 -3.30 -2.22 -0.48
CA TYR A 39 -4.16 -2.98 0.41
C TYR A 39 -3.38 -3.39 1.67
N HIS A 40 -4.08 -3.92 2.66
CA HIS A 40 -3.48 -4.54 3.84
C HIS A 40 -4.12 -5.91 4.07
N LYS A 41 -5.28 -5.98 4.69
CA LYS A 41 -6.02 -7.21 4.95
C LYS A 41 -7.08 -7.46 3.89
N VAL A 42 -7.27 -8.72 3.52
CA VAL A 42 -8.41 -9.15 2.69
C VAL A 42 -9.18 -10.21 3.48
N ASN A 43 -10.14 -9.72 4.28
CA ASN A 43 -10.98 -10.57 5.11
C ASN A 43 -12.29 -9.86 5.45
N ASP A 44 -13.24 -10.60 6.03
CA ASP A 44 -14.58 -10.09 6.34
C ASP A 44 -14.70 -9.58 7.80
N GLN A 45 -13.62 -9.07 8.40
CA GLN A 45 -13.67 -8.51 9.76
C GLN A 45 -14.48 -7.21 9.80
N PRO A 46 -15.62 -7.19 10.48
CA PRO A 46 -16.49 -6.01 10.48
C PRO A 46 -15.86 -4.85 11.27
N GLY A 47 -16.00 -3.64 10.71
CA GLY A 47 -15.55 -2.41 11.37
C GLY A 47 -14.05 -2.16 11.37
N ASN A 48 -13.26 -3.01 10.73
CA ASN A 48 -11.84 -2.80 10.52
C ASN A 48 -11.60 -2.11 9.17
N ARG A 49 -11.14 -0.86 9.19
CA ARG A 49 -10.89 -0.07 7.97
C ARG A 49 -9.78 -0.61 7.08
N MET A 50 -8.87 -1.38 7.66
CA MET A 50 -7.77 -2.01 6.93
C MET A 50 -8.15 -3.37 6.36
N SER A 51 -9.39 -3.83 6.61
CA SER A 51 -9.92 -5.08 6.07
C SER A 51 -10.80 -4.80 4.87
N MET A 52 -10.42 -5.36 3.74
CA MET A 52 -11.16 -5.36 2.50
C MET A 52 -11.99 -6.65 2.46
N PRO A 53 -13.32 -6.61 2.38
CA PRO A 53 -14.13 -7.81 2.21
C PRO A 53 -13.73 -8.60 0.97
N VAL A 54 -13.65 -9.93 1.09
CA VAL A 54 -13.15 -10.79 0.01
C VAL A 54 -13.97 -10.63 -1.27
N SER A 55 -15.30 -10.56 -1.16
CA SER A 55 -16.17 -10.33 -2.32
C SER A 55 -15.93 -8.99 -3.00
N LEU A 56 -15.71 -7.93 -2.19
CA LEU A 56 -15.45 -6.59 -2.72
C LEU A 56 -14.07 -6.50 -3.36
N PHE A 57 -13.07 -7.23 -2.84
CA PHE A 57 -11.77 -7.34 -3.47
C PHE A 57 -11.88 -7.99 -4.86
N ASP A 58 -12.63 -9.10 -4.98
CA ASP A 58 -12.90 -9.76 -6.25
C ASP A 58 -13.64 -8.85 -7.24
N GLU A 59 -14.65 -8.11 -6.77
CA GLU A 59 -15.34 -7.09 -7.57
C GLU A 59 -14.40 -5.99 -8.08
N GLN A 60 -13.50 -5.50 -7.23
CA GLN A 60 -12.51 -4.48 -7.63
C GLN A 60 -11.51 -5.04 -8.66
N MET A 61 -11.10 -6.30 -8.55
CA MET A 61 -10.24 -6.94 -9.55
C MET A 61 -10.97 -7.11 -10.89
N ALA A 62 -12.25 -7.49 -10.88
CA ALA A 62 -13.07 -7.51 -12.08
C ALA A 62 -13.21 -6.13 -12.72
N GLN A 63 -13.45 -5.10 -11.89
CA GLN A 63 -13.62 -3.72 -12.35
C GLN A 63 -12.34 -3.14 -13.00
N LEU A 64 -11.13 -3.52 -12.57
CA LEU A 64 -9.89 -3.15 -13.26
C LEU A 64 -9.92 -3.59 -14.72
N ARG A 65 -10.35 -4.82 -14.99
CA ARG A 65 -10.46 -5.35 -16.35
C ARG A 65 -11.56 -4.64 -17.16
N GLU A 66 -12.72 -4.44 -16.57
CA GLU A 66 -13.87 -3.80 -17.21
C GLU A 66 -13.57 -2.36 -17.64
N LEU A 67 -12.78 -1.64 -16.82
CA LEU A 67 -12.35 -0.27 -17.09
C LEU A 67 -11.11 -0.18 -18.00
N GLY A 68 -10.55 -1.33 -18.44
CA GLY A 68 -9.42 -1.38 -19.37
C GLY A 68 -8.05 -1.09 -18.72
N TYR A 69 -7.93 -1.20 -17.40
CA TYR A 69 -6.64 -1.10 -16.72
C TYR A 69 -5.81 -2.36 -16.91
N VAL A 70 -4.49 -2.19 -17.01
CA VAL A 70 -3.52 -3.27 -17.18
C VAL A 70 -2.74 -3.46 -15.88
N VAL A 71 -2.97 -4.59 -15.20
CA VAL A 71 -2.20 -4.91 -14.00
C VAL A 71 -0.80 -5.38 -14.42
N VAL A 72 0.22 -4.67 -13.92
CA VAL A 72 1.64 -4.94 -14.20
C VAL A 72 2.35 -5.53 -12.98
N ASP A 73 3.41 -6.27 -13.22
CA ASP A 73 4.28 -6.77 -12.17
C ASP A 73 5.33 -5.73 -11.71
N LEU A 74 6.04 -6.05 -10.64
CA LEU A 74 7.08 -5.17 -10.10
C LEU A 74 8.25 -5.01 -11.06
N ASP A 75 8.61 -6.03 -11.83
CA ASP A 75 9.74 -5.97 -12.74
C ASP A 75 9.47 -5.00 -13.89
N ALA A 76 8.22 -4.92 -14.38
CA ALA A 76 7.81 -3.90 -15.35
C ALA A 76 7.91 -2.48 -14.78
N VAL A 77 7.50 -2.29 -13.50
CA VAL A 77 7.64 -0.99 -12.81
C VAL A 77 9.11 -0.61 -12.64
N ILE A 78 9.96 -1.52 -12.20
CA ILE A 78 11.40 -1.29 -12.08
C ILE A 78 12.01 -0.96 -13.45
N ALA A 79 11.69 -1.73 -14.47
CA ALA A 79 12.17 -1.48 -15.83
C ALA A 79 11.74 -0.08 -16.34
N HIS A 80 10.54 0.39 -15.97
CA HIS A 80 10.08 1.71 -16.32
C HIS A 80 10.92 2.82 -15.68
N TYR A 81 11.12 2.77 -14.37
CA TYR A 81 11.80 3.85 -13.65
C TYR A 81 13.34 3.77 -13.75
N VAL A 82 13.92 2.59 -13.83
CA VAL A 82 15.38 2.38 -13.87
C VAL A 82 15.90 2.31 -15.31
N GLU A 83 15.20 1.56 -16.18
CA GLU A 83 15.65 1.29 -17.56
C GLU A 83 14.93 2.15 -18.61
N ARG A 84 13.98 3.01 -18.19
CA ARG A 84 13.18 3.89 -19.05
C ARG A 84 12.31 3.14 -20.07
N LYS A 85 11.94 1.89 -19.79
CA LYS A 85 11.00 1.14 -20.63
C LYS A 85 9.57 1.65 -20.44
N PRO A 86 8.76 1.74 -21.49
CA PRO A 86 7.38 2.22 -21.36
C PRO A 86 6.52 1.23 -20.60
N LEU A 87 5.61 1.72 -19.77
CA LEU A 87 4.48 0.95 -19.25
C LEU A 87 3.30 1.01 -20.22
N PRO A 88 2.40 0.03 -20.20
CA PRO A 88 1.14 0.13 -20.94
C PRO A 88 0.28 1.28 -20.40
N ASP A 89 -0.58 1.82 -21.25
CA ASP A 89 -1.58 2.79 -20.84
C ASP A 89 -2.51 2.18 -19.80
N GLY A 90 -2.85 2.94 -18.77
CA GLY A 90 -3.68 2.43 -17.68
C GLY A 90 -2.95 1.42 -16.77
N ALA A 91 -1.61 1.47 -16.67
CA ALA A 91 -0.85 0.57 -15.80
C ALA A 91 -1.24 0.71 -14.32
N VAL A 92 -1.49 -0.42 -13.67
CA VAL A 92 -1.80 -0.53 -12.25
C VAL A 92 -0.90 -1.59 -11.61
N LEU A 93 -0.27 -1.25 -10.47
CA LEU A 93 0.42 -2.22 -9.61
C LEU A 93 -0.44 -2.48 -8.37
N ILE A 94 -0.65 -3.73 -8.01
CA ILE A 94 -1.34 -4.14 -6.79
C ILE A 94 -0.31 -4.43 -5.71
N THR A 95 -0.46 -3.80 -4.54
CA THR A 95 0.44 -4.01 -3.40
C THR A 95 -0.33 -4.28 -2.11
N PHE A 96 0.28 -5.09 -1.24
CA PHE A 96 -0.18 -5.35 0.13
C PHE A 96 0.95 -4.99 1.09
N ASP A 97 0.61 -4.37 2.22
CA ASP A 97 1.55 -4.11 3.31
C ASP A 97 1.31 -5.07 4.49
N ASP A 98 2.24 -5.10 5.42
CA ASP A 98 2.17 -5.75 6.74
C ASP A 98 2.31 -7.29 6.76
N GLY A 99 2.27 -7.97 5.62
CA GLY A 99 2.51 -9.41 5.56
C GLY A 99 1.41 -10.27 6.20
N TYR A 100 0.14 -9.86 6.13
CA TYR A 100 -0.97 -10.64 6.67
C TYR A 100 -1.18 -11.97 5.94
N ARG A 101 -1.50 -13.03 6.73
CA ARG A 101 -1.78 -14.37 6.22
C ARG A 101 -3.02 -14.43 5.35
N ASP A 102 -4.02 -13.59 5.62
CA ASP A 102 -5.24 -13.53 4.82
C ASP A 102 -4.97 -13.12 3.35
N ASN A 103 -3.80 -12.55 3.06
CA ASN A 103 -3.41 -12.28 1.69
C ASN A 103 -3.06 -13.59 0.94
N LEU A 104 -2.53 -14.60 1.63
CA LEU A 104 -2.37 -15.94 1.06
C LEU A 104 -3.72 -16.68 0.97
N GLU A 105 -4.51 -16.63 2.05
CA GLU A 105 -5.73 -17.41 2.16
C GLU A 105 -6.87 -16.89 1.27
N ASN A 106 -6.96 -15.57 1.08
CA ASN A 106 -8.09 -14.90 0.43
C ASN A 106 -7.68 -14.10 -0.81
N ALA A 107 -6.65 -13.25 -0.72
CA ALA A 107 -6.30 -12.37 -1.84
C ALA A 107 -5.62 -13.13 -2.99
N ALA A 108 -4.67 -14.02 -2.70
CA ALA A 108 -3.92 -14.73 -3.72
C ALA A 108 -4.81 -15.63 -4.61
N PRO A 109 -5.81 -16.36 -4.09
CA PRO A 109 -6.77 -17.09 -4.95
C PRO A 109 -7.57 -16.17 -5.89
N VAL A 110 -7.96 -14.99 -5.42
CA VAL A 110 -8.67 -14.00 -6.25
C VAL A 110 -7.73 -13.46 -7.33
N LEU A 111 -6.50 -13.07 -6.97
CA LEU A 111 -5.50 -12.60 -7.94
C LEU A 111 -5.21 -13.66 -9.00
N TYR A 112 -5.02 -14.90 -8.59
CA TYR A 112 -4.81 -16.03 -9.50
C TYR A 112 -5.98 -16.21 -10.48
N LYS A 113 -7.22 -16.14 -10.00
CA LYS A 113 -8.44 -16.19 -10.82
C LYS A 113 -8.45 -15.13 -11.93
N HIS A 114 -7.95 -13.90 -11.62
CA HIS A 114 -7.91 -12.78 -12.56
C HIS A 114 -6.62 -12.76 -13.40
N GLY A 115 -5.61 -13.58 -13.08
CA GLY A 115 -4.29 -13.57 -13.71
C GLY A 115 -3.47 -12.33 -13.38
N TYR A 116 -3.64 -11.78 -12.18
CA TYR A 116 -2.99 -10.55 -11.74
C TYR A 116 -1.79 -10.82 -10.84
N PRO A 117 -0.61 -10.29 -11.16
CA PRO A 117 0.52 -10.24 -10.25
C PRO A 117 0.28 -9.21 -9.15
N ALA A 118 0.97 -9.39 -8.02
CA ALA A 118 0.96 -8.42 -6.93
C ALA A 118 2.29 -8.40 -6.18
N VAL A 119 2.45 -7.45 -5.26
CA VAL A 119 3.60 -7.34 -4.35
C VAL A 119 3.10 -7.34 -2.92
N GLN A 120 3.75 -8.12 -2.05
CA GLN A 120 3.54 -8.04 -0.62
C GLN A 120 4.79 -7.54 0.09
N PHE A 121 4.66 -6.44 0.81
CA PHE A 121 5.71 -5.87 1.66
C PHE A 121 5.60 -6.43 3.07
N VAL A 122 6.67 -7.06 3.56
CA VAL A 122 6.65 -7.76 4.83
C VAL A 122 7.61 -7.12 5.85
N PRO A 123 7.15 -6.83 7.08
CA PRO A 123 8.03 -6.43 8.18
C PRO A 123 8.70 -7.67 8.76
N LEU A 124 10.02 -7.73 8.63
CA LEU A 124 10.83 -8.95 8.87
C LEU A 124 10.62 -9.57 10.26
N ALA A 125 10.47 -8.75 11.31
CA ALA A 125 10.30 -9.23 12.68
C ALA A 125 8.97 -9.98 12.91
N TYR A 126 8.01 -9.78 12.02
CA TYR A 126 6.68 -10.39 12.15
C TYR A 126 6.50 -11.64 11.27
N VAL A 127 7.50 -11.99 10.45
CA VAL A 127 7.42 -13.21 9.63
C VAL A 127 7.57 -14.44 10.51
N GLY A 128 6.47 -15.21 10.63
CA GLY A 128 6.40 -16.39 11.51
C GLY A 128 6.25 -16.07 13.00
N ASP A 129 6.09 -14.80 13.36
CA ASP A 129 5.81 -14.40 14.73
C ASP A 129 4.31 -14.54 15.04
N LYS A 130 4.00 -14.86 16.28
CA LYS A 130 2.62 -14.94 16.79
C LYS A 130 2.13 -13.63 17.41
N GLN A 131 3.03 -12.65 17.55
CA GLN A 131 2.67 -11.34 18.07
C GLN A 131 1.87 -10.54 17.03
N PRO A 132 0.81 -9.85 17.44
CA PRO A 132 0.11 -8.95 16.53
C PRO A 132 0.99 -7.75 16.22
N LEU A 133 0.81 -7.19 15.02
CA LEU A 133 1.37 -5.88 14.69
C LEU A 133 0.88 -4.83 15.71
N PRO A 134 1.68 -3.79 16.03
CA PRO A 134 1.35 -2.83 17.08
C PRO A 134 -0.02 -2.15 16.91
N HIS A 135 -0.42 -1.88 15.68
CA HIS A 135 -1.73 -1.27 15.39
C HIS A 135 -2.90 -2.27 15.49
N ASP A 136 -2.63 -3.58 15.57
CA ASP A 136 -3.63 -4.64 15.73
C ASP A 136 -3.75 -5.17 17.16
N GLU A 137 -2.92 -4.72 18.10
CA GLU A 137 -2.99 -5.16 19.49
C GLU A 137 -4.39 -5.01 20.11
N HIS A 138 -5.09 -3.93 19.77
CA HIS A 138 -6.44 -3.67 20.27
C HIS A 138 -7.47 -4.68 19.72
N LEU A 139 -7.29 -5.13 18.47
CA LEU A 139 -8.11 -6.18 17.85
C LEU A 139 -7.81 -7.53 18.47
N ALA A 140 -6.54 -7.86 18.68
CA ALA A 140 -6.12 -9.09 19.30
C ALA A 140 -6.68 -9.22 20.75
N ARG A 141 -6.69 -8.13 21.53
CA ARG A 141 -7.34 -8.07 22.85
C ARG A 141 -8.85 -8.28 22.78
N ALA A 142 -9.48 -7.95 21.67
CA ALA A 142 -10.90 -8.20 21.40
C ALA A 142 -11.16 -9.61 20.81
N GLY A 143 -10.14 -10.47 20.69
CA GLY A 143 -10.25 -11.80 20.11
C GLY A 143 -10.25 -11.84 18.58
N LEU A 144 -9.98 -10.73 17.93
CA LEU A 144 -9.87 -10.62 16.47
C LEU A 144 -8.41 -10.75 16.06
N LEU A 145 -7.98 -11.94 15.72
CA LEU A 145 -6.60 -12.22 15.34
C LEU A 145 -6.36 -11.93 13.86
N ASN A 146 -5.24 -11.29 13.56
CA ASN A 146 -4.73 -11.04 12.22
C ASN A 146 -3.29 -11.57 12.15
N PRO A 147 -3.09 -12.88 11.96
CA PRO A 147 -1.75 -13.47 11.90
C PRO A 147 -1.02 -12.99 10.66
N THR A 148 0.30 -12.90 10.77
CA THR A 148 1.20 -12.70 9.65
C THR A 148 1.68 -14.03 9.08
N VAL A 149 2.16 -14.00 7.84
CA VAL A 149 2.70 -15.18 7.14
C VAL A 149 4.01 -15.66 7.76
N ASP A 150 4.25 -16.96 7.66
CA ASP A 150 5.56 -17.55 7.92
C ASP A 150 6.40 -17.68 6.65
N TRP A 151 7.64 -18.19 6.79
CA TRP A 151 8.56 -18.33 5.66
C TRP A 151 8.08 -19.31 4.57
N ALA A 152 7.40 -20.38 4.96
CA ALA A 152 6.85 -21.34 4.00
C ALA A 152 5.68 -20.73 3.22
N GLU A 153 4.85 -19.96 3.91
CA GLU A 153 3.71 -19.22 3.35
C GLU A 153 4.17 -18.10 2.41
N LEU A 154 5.31 -17.45 2.68
CA LEU A 154 5.92 -16.49 1.76
C LEU A 154 6.32 -17.15 0.42
N HIS A 155 6.92 -18.33 0.47
CA HIS A 155 7.24 -19.08 -0.74
C HIS A 155 5.98 -19.53 -1.50
N GLU A 156 4.90 -19.83 -0.78
CA GLU A 156 3.61 -20.16 -1.40
C GLU A 156 3.03 -18.95 -2.14
N LEU A 157 3.05 -17.77 -1.51
CA LEU A 157 2.63 -16.51 -2.14
C LEU A 157 3.40 -16.26 -3.45
N GLU A 158 4.72 -16.46 -3.46
CA GLU A 158 5.53 -16.31 -4.68
C GLU A 158 5.13 -17.30 -5.78
N ARG A 159 4.81 -18.54 -5.43
CA ARG A 159 4.29 -19.54 -6.41
C ARG A 159 2.95 -19.11 -6.99
N LEU A 160 2.16 -18.35 -6.25
CA LEU A 160 0.86 -17.80 -6.70
C LEU A 160 0.99 -16.44 -7.42
N GLY A 161 2.22 -15.95 -7.66
CA GLY A 161 2.46 -14.72 -8.40
C GLY A 161 2.47 -13.45 -7.56
N VAL A 162 2.55 -13.58 -6.22
CA VAL A 162 2.70 -12.45 -5.30
C VAL A 162 4.17 -12.29 -4.91
N ARG A 163 4.84 -11.26 -5.41
CA ARG A 163 6.25 -10.96 -5.15
C ARG A 163 6.43 -10.45 -3.72
N ILE A 164 7.39 -11.02 -2.97
CA ILE A 164 7.69 -10.60 -1.59
C ILE A 164 8.80 -9.56 -1.59
N GLU A 165 8.55 -8.42 -0.92
CA GLU A 165 9.47 -7.29 -0.84
C GLU A 165 9.50 -6.72 0.60
N SER A 166 10.37 -5.73 0.88
CA SER A 166 10.66 -5.29 2.25
C SER A 166 9.72 -4.20 2.77
N HIS A 167 9.26 -4.37 4.03
CA HIS A 167 8.59 -3.35 4.83
C HIS A 167 9.39 -2.98 6.11
N GLY A 168 10.73 -3.08 6.04
CA GLY A 168 11.61 -2.91 7.19
C GLY A 168 11.64 -4.13 8.10
N ILE A 169 12.08 -3.94 9.34
CA ILE A 169 12.18 -5.00 10.35
C ILE A 169 11.04 -4.88 11.37
N SER A 170 11.03 -3.77 12.13
CA SER A 170 10.23 -3.60 13.34
C SER A 170 8.86 -2.99 13.12
N HIS A 171 8.51 -2.67 11.88
CA HIS A 171 7.29 -1.93 11.51
C HIS A 171 7.18 -0.56 12.21
N ARG A 172 8.31 0.13 12.42
CA ARG A 172 8.37 1.49 12.95
C ARG A 172 8.62 2.49 11.82
N PRO A 173 7.94 3.67 11.81
CA PRO A 173 8.24 4.73 10.85
C PRO A 173 9.70 5.17 10.96
N LEU A 174 10.40 5.32 9.85
CA LEU A 174 11.81 5.68 9.83
C LEU A 174 12.08 7.05 10.48
N ALA A 175 11.10 7.97 10.43
CA ALA A 175 11.21 9.28 11.06
C ALA A 175 11.20 9.24 12.60
N ASP A 176 10.75 8.13 13.20
CA ASP A 176 10.70 7.90 14.64
C ASP A 176 11.98 7.20 15.16
N LEU A 177 12.96 6.95 14.29
CA LEU A 177 14.20 6.24 14.58
C LEU A 177 15.40 7.16 14.50
N GLU A 178 16.46 6.81 15.24
CA GLU A 178 17.78 7.41 15.02
C GLU A 178 18.33 6.93 13.66
N LEU A 179 19.23 7.70 13.06
CA LEU A 179 19.66 7.47 11.68
C LEU A 179 20.32 6.09 11.48
N ASP A 180 21.10 5.63 12.44
CA ASP A 180 21.75 4.32 12.39
C ASP A 180 20.76 3.16 12.61
N GLU A 181 19.69 3.36 13.39
CA GLU A 181 18.56 2.43 13.49
C GLU A 181 17.82 2.35 12.15
N ALA A 182 17.50 3.51 11.56
CA ALA A 182 16.82 3.56 10.26
C ALA A 182 17.65 2.87 9.16
N ALA A 183 18.97 3.05 9.17
CA ALA A 183 19.87 2.36 8.24
C ALA A 183 19.82 0.83 8.43
N ARG A 184 19.79 0.35 9.67
CA ARG A 184 19.65 -1.08 9.98
C ARG A 184 18.28 -1.63 9.55
N GLU A 185 17.19 -0.92 9.82
CA GLU A 185 15.84 -1.29 9.37
C GLU A 185 15.80 -1.56 7.87
N ILE A 186 16.42 -0.69 7.09
CA ILE A 186 16.43 -0.75 5.63
C ILE A 186 17.37 -1.84 5.11
N ALA A 187 18.62 -1.84 5.56
CA ALA A 187 19.64 -2.73 4.98
C ALA A 187 19.50 -4.19 5.45
N ILE A 188 19.23 -4.41 6.74
CA ILE A 188 19.12 -5.76 7.29
C ILE A 188 17.84 -6.46 6.81
N SER A 189 16.73 -5.74 6.68
CA SER A 189 15.50 -6.33 6.14
C SER A 189 15.73 -6.86 4.73
N LYS A 190 16.40 -6.09 3.86
CA LYS A 190 16.78 -6.53 2.52
C LYS A 190 17.63 -7.81 2.58
N LEU A 191 18.75 -7.74 3.29
CA LEU A 191 19.73 -8.83 3.35
C LEU A 191 19.10 -10.14 3.83
N ARG A 192 18.27 -10.09 4.87
CA ARG A 192 17.61 -11.25 5.45
C ARG A 192 16.51 -11.82 4.56
N LEU A 193 15.75 -10.97 3.90
CA LEU A 193 14.76 -11.42 2.93
C LEU A 193 15.46 -12.08 1.73
N GLU A 194 16.54 -11.49 1.19
CA GLU A 194 17.34 -12.08 0.10
C GLU A 194 17.92 -13.44 0.48
N GLU A 195 18.47 -13.57 1.68
CA GLU A 195 18.99 -14.83 2.21
C GLU A 195 17.90 -15.93 2.25
N LYS A 196 16.69 -15.58 2.69
CA LYS A 196 15.58 -16.52 2.86
C LYS A 196 14.85 -16.84 1.56
N LEU A 197 14.70 -15.87 0.69
CA LEU A 197 13.96 -16.02 -0.57
C LEU A 197 14.87 -16.54 -1.72
N GLY A 198 16.20 -16.47 -1.57
CA GLY A 198 17.16 -16.91 -2.57
C GLY A 198 17.18 -16.04 -3.84
N ARG A 199 16.69 -14.81 -3.76
CA ARG A 199 16.65 -13.85 -4.85
C ARG A 199 16.78 -12.40 -4.39
N PRO A 200 17.12 -11.46 -5.29
CA PRO A 200 17.15 -10.04 -4.94
C PRO A 200 15.78 -9.51 -4.45
N VAL A 201 15.84 -8.69 -3.40
CA VAL A 201 14.74 -7.86 -2.91
C VAL A 201 14.97 -6.45 -3.42
N ARG A 202 14.08 -5.96 -4.29
CA ARG A 202 14.33 -4.78 -5.12
C ARG A 202 13.47 -3.57 -4.75
N ALA A 203 12.43 -3.78 -3.92
CA ALA A 203 11.50 -2.74 -3.53
C ALA A 203 11.39 -2.59 -2.02
N PHE A 204 11.14 -1.36 -1.57
CA PHE A 204 10.92 -1.01 -0.17
C PHE A 204 9.58 -0.29 -0.01
N SER A 205 8.83 -0.56 1.05
CA SER A 205 7.67 0.23 1.43
C SER A 205 7.92 0.95 2.75
N TYR A 206 7.74 2.27 2.77
CA TYR A 206 7.88 3.07 3.99
C TYR A 206 6.72 2.81 4.94
N VAL A 207 7.02 2.42 6.19
CA VAL A 207 6.00 2.18 7.22
C VAL A 207 5.19 3.45 7.48
N LYS A 208 3.86 3.35 7.49
CA LYS A 208 2.89 4.47 7.49
C LYS A 208 3.03 5.43 6.31
N GLY A 209 4.16 5.56 5.70
CA GLY A 209 4.51 6.15 4.42
C GLY A 209 3.99 7.53 4.05
N SER A 210 3.38 8.32 4.96
CA SER A 210 3.10 9.74 4.68
C SER A 210 4.38 10.58 4.83
N GLU A 211 4.42 11.78 4.27
CA GLU A 211 5.58 12.68 4.35
C GLU A 211 6.09 12.97 5.77
N ALA A 212 5.28 12.70 6.81
CA ALA A 212 5.67 12.83 8.21
C ALA A 212 6.46 11.61 8.75
N HIS A 213 6.50 10.50 8.02
CA HIS A 213 7.01 9.22 8.51
C HIS A 213 8.38 8.84 7.91
N TYR A 214 8.87 9.61 6.97
CA TYR A 214 10.22 9.50 6.41
C TYR A 214 10.79 10.89 6.08
N LYS A 215 12.08 10.97 5.76
CA LYS A 215 12.80 12.20 5.44
C LYS A 215 13.70 11.94 4.24
N GLN A 216 14.21 12.98 3.58
CA GLN A 216 15.11 12.87 2.42
C GLN A 216 16.36 11.99 2.70
N VAL A 217 16.87 12.02 3.92
CA VAL A 217 18.00 11.16 4.30
C VAL A 217 17.65 9.68 4.23
N HIS A 218 16.38 9.32 4.46
CA HIS A 218 15.94 7.91 4.37
C HIS A 218 15.88 7.42 2.93
N LEU A 219 15.52 8.29 1.96
CA LEU A 219 15.61 7.96 0.54
C LEU A 219 17.07 7.64 0.14
N TRP A 220 18.00 8.45 0.66
CA TRP A 220 19.42 8.18 0.46
C TRP A 220 19.82 6.82 1.05
N LEU A 221 19.39 6.48 2.27
CA LEU A 221 19.65 5.18 2.89
C LEU A 221 19.06 4.02 2.07
N VAL A 222 17.82 4.15 1.58
CA VAL A 222 17.17 3.15 0.71
C VAL A 222 17.96 2.94 -0.57
N ARG A 223 18.45 4.04 -1.17
CA ARG A 223 19.32 3.97 -2.35
C ARG A 223 20.65 3.28 -2.05
N GLN A 224 21.32 3.61 -0.92
CA GLN A 224 22.58 2.99 -0.51
C GLN A 224 22.42 1.49 -0.21
N ALA A 225 21.28 1.08 0.28
CA ALA A 225 20.96 -0.34 0.49
C ALA A 225 20.71 -1.10 -0.82
N GLY A 226 20.62 -0.40 -1.96
CA GLY A 226 20.47 -1.02 -3.28
C GLY A 226 19.04 -1.46 -3.60
N TYR A 227 18.03 -0.73 -3.11
CA TYR A 227 16.68 -0.87 -3.62
C TYR A 227 16.52 -0.05 -4.91
N ASP A 228 15.79 -0.59 -5.87
CA ASP A 228 15.52 0.05 -7.15
C ASP A 228 14.37 1.04 -7.09
N VAL A 229 13.31 0.66 -6.34
CA VAL A 229 12.11 1.48 -6.16
C VAL A 229 11.67 1.45 -4.70
N ALA A 230 10.98 2.53 -4.26
CA ALA A 230 10.35 2.53 -2.94
C ALA A 230 8.99 3.23 -3.00
N PHE A 231 8.07 2.75 -2.14
CA PHE A 231 6.68 3.14 -2.15
C PHE A 231 6.28 3.86 -0.86
N THR A 232 5.60 4.97 -1.04
CA THR A 232 5.01 5.78 0.05
C THR A 232 3.53 5.43 0.23
N ALA A 233 2.86 6.03 1.22
CA ALA A 233 1.41 6.04 1.36
C ALA A 233 0.81 7.42 1.01
N VAL A 234 1.56 8.25 0.30
CA VAL A 234 1.07 9.51 -0.24
C VAL A 234 0.20 9.21 -1.44
N SER A 235 -1.05 9.67 -1.40
CA SER A 235 -2.01 9.41 -2.49
C SER A 235 -1.61 10.11 -3.79
N GLY A 236 -1.83 9.47 -4.92
CA GLY A 236 -1.60 10.07 -6.23
C GLY A 236 -1.05 9.09 -7.26
N ALA A 237 -1.14 9.47 -8.53
CA ALA A 237 -0.53 8.76 -9.64
C ALA A 237 0.98 9.10 -9.75
N ASN A 238 1.72 8.22 -10.41
CA ASN A 238 3.15 8.39 -10.67
C ASN A 238 3.38 8.64 -12.16
N SER A 239 4.07 9.73 -12.47
CA SER A 239 4.50 10.06 -13.82
C SER A 239 5.85 9.38 -14.16
N PRO A 240 6.26 9.33 -15.44
CA PRO A 240 7.58 8.83 -15.80
C PRO A 240 8.76 9.61 -15.17
N SER A 241 8.51 10.81 -14.66
CA SER A 241 9.49 11.67 -13.98
C SER A 241 9.43 11.58 -12.45
N SER A 242 8.54 10.79 -11.88
CA SER A 242 8.48 10.58 -10.43
C SER A 242 9.78 9.96 -9.91
N ASP A 243 10.19 10.35 -8.69
CA ASP A 243 11.35 9.71 -8.06
C ASP A 243 11.03 8.23 -7.79
N PRO A 244 11.82 7.29 -8.29
CA PRO A 244 11.59 5.86 -8.08
C PRO A 244 11.60 5.46 -6.60
N LEU A 245 12.22 6.27 -5.73
CA LEU A 245 12.26 6.02 -4.29
C LEU A 245 11.14 6.72 -3.49
N GLU A 246 10.18 7.36 -4.18
CA GLU A 246 9.01 8.00 -3.58
C GLU A 246 7.72 7.73 -4.37
N LEU A 247 7.54 6.52 -4.88
CA LEU A 247 6.35 6.17 -5.65
C LEU A 247 5.11 6.23 -4.75
N ARG A 248 4.11 6.97 -5.22
CA ARG A 248 2.84 7.22 -4.51
C ARG A 248 1.91 6.04 -4.65
N ARG A 249 1.06 5.84 -3.63
CA ARG A 249 0.06 4.77 -3.62
C ARG A 249 -1.31 5.26 -3.15
N TYR A 250 -2.35 4.67 -3.68
CA TYR A 250 -3.70 4.84 -3.17
C TYR A 250 -3.98 3.80 -2.10
N ASN A 251 -4.20 4.24 -0.86
CA ASN A 251 -4.69 3.36 0.19
C ASN A 251 -6.15 2.98 -0.12
N VAL A 252 -6.36 1.74 -0.55
CA VAL A 252 -7.68 1.25 -0.93
C VAL A 252 -8.41 0.78 0.32
N GLU A 253 -9.60 1.32 0.49
CA GLU A 253 -10.53 0.94 1.55
C GLU A 253 -11.78 0.30 0.91
N PRO A 254 -12.74 -0.24 1.69
CA PRO A 254 -13.99 -0.75 1.14
C PRO A 254 -14.79 0.34 0.43
N TYR A 255 -14.37 0.71 -0.77
CA TYR A 255 -15.01 1.69 -1.62
C TYR A 255 -16.20 1.09 -2.38
N SER A 256 -17.23 1.90 -2.65
CA SER A 256 -18.20 1.56 -3.67
C SER A 256 -17.53 1.45 -5.05
N ALA A 257 -18.11 0.69 -5.97
CA ALA A 257 -17.62 0.56 -7.34
C ALA A 257 -17.36 1.93 -8.00
N ARG A 258 -18.28 2.89 -7.82
CA ARG A 258 -18.12 4.25 -8.34
C ARG A 258 -16.96 5.01 -7.70
N THR A 259 -16.75 4.87 -6.38
CA THR A 259 -15.63 5.52 -5.69
C THR A 259 -14.31 4.92 -6.16
N PHE A 260 -14.25 3.61 -6.35
CA PHE A 260 -13.05 2.93 -6.85
C PHE A 260 -12.70 3.38 -8.28
N GLU A 261 -13.70 3.48 -9.17
CA GLU A 261 -13.53 4.05 -10.51
C GLU A 261 -12.95 5.48 -10.46
N LEU A 262 -13.48 6.34 -9.59
CA LEU A 262 -12.97 7.71 -9.43
C LEU A 262 -11.52 7.76 -8.92
N VAL A 263 -11.15 6.85 -8.01
CA VAL A 263 -9.75 6.71 -7.54
C VAL A 263 -8.86 6.30 -8.71
N LEU A 264 -9.27 5.29 -9.47
CA LEU A 264 -8.51 4.82 -10.65
C LEU A 264 -8.41 5.92 -11.73
N ALA A 265 -9.45 6.73 -11.90
CA ALA A 265 -9.41 7.85 -12.84
C ALA A 265 -8.53 9.03 -12.36
N GLY A 266 -7.99 9.01 -11.14
CA GLY A 266 -7.20 10.10 -10.58
C GLY A 266 -8.03 11.27 -10.05
N ALA A 267 -9.35 11.15 -10.02
CA ALA A 267 -10.23 12.21 -9.52
C ALA A 267 -10.02 12.51 -8.02
N CYS A 268 -9.41 11.57 -7.30
CA CYS A 268 -9.08 11.70 -5.89
C CYS A 268 -7.64 12.17 -5.62
N ASP A 269 -6.85 12.51 -6.63
CA ASP A 269 -5.43 12.92 -6.45
C ASP A 269 -5.31 14.22 -5.63
N LEU A 270 -6.33 15.09 -5.68
CA LEU A 270 -6.41 16.28 -4.82
C LEU A 270 -6.45 15.96 -3.32
N ILE A 271 -6.81 14.73 -2.95
CA ILE A 271 -6.86 14.29 -1.54
C ILE A 271 -5.45 14.07 -0.98
N ALA A 272 -4.41 14.02 -1.82
CA ALA A 272 -3.01 13.90 -1.41
C ALA A 272 -2.58 14.96 -0.37
N VAL A 273 -3.23 16.12 -0.35
CA VAL A 273 -2.99 17.18 0.66
C VAL A 273 -3.08 16.66 2.09
N LYS A 274 -3.95 15.66 2.37
CA LYS A 274 -4.06 15.04 3.70
C LYS A 274 -2.79 14.30 4.16
N ASP A 275 -1.98 13.83 3.21
CA ASP A 275 -0.80 12.99 3.43
C ASP A 275 0.49 13.82 3.51
N THR A 276 0.42 15.13 3.23
CA THR A 276 1.51 16.08 3.44
C THR A 276 1.81 16.30 4.92
N VAL A 277 2.96 16.84 5.25
CA VAL A 277 3.34 17.20 6.63
C VAL A 277 2.27 18.09 7.27
N THR A 278 1.79 19.12 6.55
CA THR A 278 0.76 20.04 7.04
C THR A 278 -0.58 19.35 7.23
N GLY A 279 -1.02 18.54 6.26
CA GLY A 279 -2.27 17.79 6.34
C GLY A 279 -2.27 16.75 7.48
N THR A 280 -1.14 16.08 7.67
CA THR A 280 -0.96 15.11 8.76
C THR A 280 -1.01 15.81 10.14
N ARG A 281 -0.37 16.99 10.28
CA ARG A 281 -0.45 17.81 11.51
C ARG A 281 -1.88 18.27 11.78
N ALA A 282 -2.56 18.82 10.78
CA ALA A 282 -3.95 19.26 10.90
C ALA A 282 -4.87 18.12 11.35
N ARG A 283 -4.72 16.92 10.77
CA ARG A 283 -5.47 15.73 11.15
C ARG A 283 -5.20 15.30 12.60
N ARG A 284 -3.94 15.36 13.07
CA ARG A 284 -3.58 15.05 14.48
C ARG A 284 -4.28 16.02 15.44
N VAL A 285 -4.23 17.33 15.16
CA VAL A 285 -4.89 18.35 15.98
C VAL A 285 -6.41 18.15 15.99
N PHE A 286 -7.03 17.90 14.84
CA PHE A 286 -8.46 17.65 14.73
C PHE A 286 -8.88 16.39 15.50
N ASN A 287 -8.15 15.29 15.38
CA ASN A 287 -8.43 14.05 16.11
C ASN A 287 -8.27 14.23 17.63
N ALA A 288 -7.27 15.00 18.07
CA ALA A 288 -7.07 15.32 19.48
C ALA A 288 -8.24 16.14 20.02
N ALA A 289 -8.72 17.13 19.27
CA ALA A 289 -9.88 17.97 19.65
C ALA A 289 -11.19 17.17 19.75
N LEU A 290 -11.32 16.10 18.94
CA LEU A 290 -12.50 15.21 18.97
C LEU A 290 -12.36 14.05 19.97
N GLY A 291 -11.30 13.98 20.76
CA GLY A 291 -11.03 12.85 21.69
C GLY A 291 -10.83 11.51 20.98
N THR A 292 -10.50 11.53 19.68
CA THR A 292 -10.27 10.34 18.83
C THR A 292 -8.79 10.10 18.60
N SER A 293 -7.94 10.32 19.60
CA SER A 293 -6.51 10.07 19.51
C SER A 293 -6.29 8.59 19.21
N SER A 294 -5.96 8.26 17.97
CA SER A 294 -5.33 6.99 17.65
C SER A 294 -3.89 7.05 18.17
N LYS A 295 -3.61 6.31 19.23
CA LYS A 295 -2.26 5.99 19.62
C LYS A 295 -1.56 5.20 18.54
#